data_672086a5aa129323c37035fae2960c4e
#
_entry.id   672086a5aa129323c37035fae2960c4e
#
_cell.length_a   1.000
_cell.length_b   1.000
_cell.length_c   1.000
_cell.angle_alpha   90.00
_cell.angle_beta   90.00
_cell.angle_gamma   90.00
#
_symmetry.space_group_name_H-M   'P 1'
#
loop_
_entity.id
_entity.type
_entity.pdbx_description
1 polymer ?
#
loop_
_entity_poly.entity_id
_entity_poly.type
_entity_poly.pdbx_seq_one_letter_code
_entity_poly.pdbx_strand_id
1 'polypeptide(L)'
;MYKEFWSLYLKGYGHLRLSLGVLAITIVASALEGLNVGLLVPLLETLGSSDASETHWVSQAIGRVFSVLGLPFQLETILAALGIIVLVVAVLKYIRLALAAKLRVGFMHWLRSNTMNSLLHTDVSYFHRERLGDIVDTLTSQAERGGRTLLALNELFSISWLVVAYLIAALLVSPALTGVAFGMVLLITLAIQSRVTRASRIGSSLVQRNHDLQTTTMESLIGIRTIKFFRLERLRWSHFDDAAFELSDAHYQQDQNRNQAVVFQEATLFALVGVLVYLGVAVFGLGVAVIVAVLFILYRMAPRITALNMQRQTIAANMPAVYSIKKILDETSNPTIVSGDQPFSGLRESIEIQKVDFSYDGETPVLKNASFTINQGHMTAIVGASGAGKSTLVDLILRFHDPVRGRILVDGVDLRELDLDSWRRSISVVNQDIFLFNDSIYNNIAVGGPEATRKDVLEAAQNAYADGFIQRLPSGYDTIVGDRGWNLSGGQRQRIALARAILRQPKILILDEATSSLDSETERLIQQYISEMRGRTTLLVVAHRVSTIQDADSIVVLEGGTIEEEGDWDSLLQGAGVFANYQRLQSGNQVPDQAN
;
A
#
# COMPACT_ATOMS: atom_id res chain seq x y z
N MET A 1 15.45 5.95 10.41
CA MET A 1 14.86 6.38 9.13
C MET A 1 15.70 5.99 7.91
N TYR A 2 16.90 6.55 7.69
CA TYR A 2 17.72 6.20 6.51
C TYR A 2 18.14 4.72 6.47
N LYS A 3 18.42 4.11 7.62
CA LYS A 3 18.79 2.69 7.72
C LYS A 3 17.69 1.76 7.19
N GLU A 4 16.44 2.09 7.42
CA GLU A 4 15.27 1.32 6.98
C GLU A 4 15.07 1.44 5.47
N PHE A 5 15.19 2.66 4.91
CA PHE A 5 15.18 2.87 3.46
C PHE A 5 16.26 2.02 2.77
N TRP A 6 17.49 2.09 3.26
CA TRP A 6 18.61 1.32 2.70
C TRP A 6 18.41 -0.18 2.86
N SER A 7 17.77 -0.64 3.95
CA SER A 7 17.41 -2.05 4.12
C SER A 7 16.42 -2.52 3.05
N LEU A 8 15.35 -1.75 2.80
CA LEU A 8 14.39 -2.06 1.74
C LEU A 8 15.03 -2.02 0.34
N TYR A 9 15.83 -0.99 0.09
CA TYR A 9 16.43 -0.80 -1.22
C TYR A 9 17.51 -1.84 -1.53
N LEU A 10 18.47 -2.05 -0.64
CA LEU A 10 19.61 -2.93 -0.89
C LEU A 10 19.28 -4.41 -0.72
N LYS A 11 18.52 -4.76 0.32
CA LYS A 11 18.17 -6.16 0.60
C LYS A 11 16.95 -6.63 -0.19
N GLY A 12 15.99 -5.75 -0.40
CA GLY A 12 14.75 -6.08 -1.09
C GLY A 12 14.85 -5.91 -2.61
N TYR A 13 15.08 -4.68 -3.09
CA TYR A 13 15.09 -4.38 -4.52
C TYR A 13 16.36 -4.82 -5.24
N GLY A 14 17.54 -4.72 -4.60
CA GLY A 14 18.79 -5.36 -5.02
C GLY A 14 19.46 -4.88 -6.32
N HIS A 15 19.01 -3.80 -6.96
CA HIS A 15 19.59 -3.29 -8.23
C HIS A 15 20.85 -2.46 -8.04
N LEU A 16 21.82 -2.99 -7.30
CA LEU A 16 23.07 -2.29 -6.92
C LEU A 16 23.91 -1.88 -8.15
N ARG A 17 24.01 -2.72 -9.18
CA ARG A 17 24.78 -2.43 -10.40
C ARG A 17 24.28 -1.20 -11.14
N LEU A 18 22.97 -1.04 -11.27
CA LEU A 18 22.36 0.13 -11.92
C LEU A 18 22.59 1.40 -11.09
N SER A 19 22.48 1.31 -9.76
CA SER A 19 22.75 2.42 -8.85
C SER A 19 24.20 2.87 -8.93
N LEU A 20 25.15 1.94 -8.93
CA LEU A 20 26.58 2.24 -9.09
C LEU A 20 26.85 2.88 -10.46
N GLY A 21 26.17 2.44 -11.53
CA GLY A 21 26.25 3.07 -12.84
C GLY A 21 25.80 4.53 -12.83
N VAL A 22 24.65 4.83 -12.19
CA VAL A 22 24.16 6.21 -12.03
C VAL A 22 25.16 7.06 -11.23
N LEU A 23 25.74 6.51 -10.16
CA LEU A 23 26.75 7.20 -9.35
C LEU A 23 28.02 7.49 -10.14
N ALA A 24 28.54 6.53 -10.88
CA ALA A 24 29.74 6.70 -11.71
C ALA A 24 29.52 7.78 -12.79
N ILE A 25 28.41 7.72 -13.53
CA ILE A 25 28.08 8.74 -14.54
C ILE A 25 27.94 10.13 -13.89
N THR A 26 27.35 10.19 -12.70
CA THR A 26 27.22 11.45 -11.94
C THR A 26 28.59 12.07 -11.63
N ILE A 27 29.52 11.28 -11.11
CA ILE A 27 30.88 11.76 -10.76
C ILE A 27 31.58 12.26 -12.00
N VAL A 28 31.58 11.49 -13.09
CA VAL A 28 32.23 11.87 -14.36
C VAL A 28 31.61 13.14 -14.94
N ALA A 29 30.26 13.20 -15.02
CA ALA A 29 29.60 14.39 -15.55
C ALA A 29 29.86 15.64 -14.70
N SER A 30 29.92 15.53 -13.37
CA SER A 30 30.21 16.64 -12.47
C SER A 30 31.66 17.10 -12.59
N ALA A 31 32.61 16.19 -12.75
CA ALA A 31 34.02 16.52 -12.97
C ALA A 31 34.22 17.26 -14.30
N LEU A 32 33.62 16.79 -15.38
CA LEU A 32 33.64 17.45 -16.70
C LEU A 32 32.97 18.84 -16.65
N GLU A 33 31.88 19.00 -15.90
CA GLU A 33 31.24 20.31 -15.74
C GLU A 33 32.11 21.28 -14.95
N GLY A 34 32.83 20.81 -13.92
CA GLY A 34 33.83 21.58 -13.20
C GLY A 34 35.00 22.01 -14.10
N LEU A 35 35.52 21.11 -14.94
CA LEU A 35 36.55 21.38 -15.93
C LEU A 35 36.07 22.45 -16.95
N ASN A 36 34.85 22.33 -17.44
CA ASN A 36 34.23 23.28 -18.37
C ASN A 36 34.22 24.71 -17.80
N VAL A 37 33.96 24.86 -16.52
CA VAL A 37 34.01 26.15 -15.83
C VAL A 37 35.46 26.64 -15.68
N GLY A 38 36.41 25.74 -15.42
CA GLY A 38 37.85 26.08 -15.39
C GLY A 38 38.36 26.64 -16.71
N LEU A 39 37.84 26.18 -17.85
CA LEU A 39 38.20 26.69 -19.20
C LEU A 39 37.74 28.13 -19.45
N LEU A 40 36.88 28.71 -18.63
CA LEU A 40 36.49 30.11 -18.74
C LEU A 40 37.66 31.08 -18.41
N VAL A 41 38.60 30.70 -17.54
CA VAL A 41 39.72 31.53 -17.18
C VAL A 41 40.61 31.82 -18.43
N PRO A 42 41.15 30.80 -19.13
CA PRO A 42 41.93 31.05 -20.35
C PRO A 42 41.08 31.70 -21.47
N LEU A 43 39.79 31.41 -21.56
CA LEU A 43 38.91 32.07 -22.53
C LEU A 43 38.83 33.59 -22.28
N LEU A 44 38.63 34.00 -21.02
CA LEU A 44 38.56 35.40 -20.66
C LEU A 44 39.93 36.12 -20.80
N GLU A 45 41.02 35.44 -20.53
CA GLU A 45 42.36 35.98 -20.75
C GLU A 45 42.67 36.16 -22.24
N THR A 46 42.28 35.23 -23.11
CA THR A 46 42.48 35.37 -24.57
C THR A 46 41.61 36.44 -25.20
N LEU A 47 40.47 36.78 -24.62
CA LEU A 47 39.56 37.85 -25.07
C LEU A 47 39.95 39.22 -24.52
N GLY A 48 40.56 39.29 -23.35
CA GLY A 48 41.09 40.52 -22.76
C GLY A 48 42.47 40.79 -23.32
N SER A 49 42.60 41.71 -24.23
CA SER A 49 43.87 42.16 -24.85
C SER A 49 44.81 42.86 -23.85
N SER A 50 45.15 42.27 -22.73
CA SER A 50 46.07 42.78 -21.72
C SER A 50 47.42 42.08 -21.80
N ASP A 51 48.50 42.85 -21.64
CA ASP A 51 49.91 42.47 -21.71
C ASP A 51 50.20 41.05 -21.19
N ALA A 52 50.90 40.29 -21.97
CA ALA A 52 51.27 38.88 -21.79
C ALA A 52 52.13 38.57 -20.55
N SER A 53 52.17 39.43 -19.54
CA SER A 53 53.09 39.33 -18.41
C SER A 53 52.57 38.52 -17.20
N GLU A 54 51.25 38.22 -17.06
CA GLU A 54 50.74 37.43 -15.93
C GLU A 54 49.57 36.51 -16.32
N THR A 55 49.87 35.45 -17.09
CA THR A 55 48.88 34.39 -17.31
C THR A 55 48.65 33.62 -16.02
N HIS A 56 47.37 33.46 -15.63
CA HIS A 56 46.98 32.71 -14.44
C HIS A 56 47.45 31.26 -14.53
N TRP A 57 47.92 30.67 -13.43
CA TRP A 57 48.46 29.32 -13.40
C TRP A 57 47.53 28.26 -13.97
N VAL A 58 46.17 28.44 -13.84
CA VAL A 58 45.15 27.57 -14.44
C VAL A 58 45.25 27.56 -15.95
N SER A 59 45.44 28.71 -16.60
CA SER A 59 45.62 28.82 -18.04
C SER A 59 46.93 28.16 -18.51
N GLN A 60 48.01 28.28 -17.72
CA GLN A 60 49.27 27.56 -17.98
C GLN A 60 49.07 26.03 -17.87
N ALA A 61 48.34 25.55 -16.85
CA ALA A 61 48.09 24.12 -16.68
C ALA A 61 47.25 23.55 -17.84
N ILE A 62 46.21 24.27 -18.25
CA ILE A 62 45.35 23.89 -19.39
C ILE A 62 46.14 23.97 -20.70
N GLY A 63 46.99 25.00 -20.90
CA GLY A 63 47.87 25.14 -22.06
C GLY A 63 48.82 23.95 -22.20
N ARG A 64 49.34 23.40 -21.08
CA ARG A 64 50.15 22.16 -21.10
C ARG A 64 49.34 20.96 -21.58
N VAL A 65 48.06 20.83 -21.13
CA VAL A 65 47.20 19.75 -21.62
C VAL A 65 46.97 19.87 -23.13
N PHE A 66 46.69 21.07 -23.63
CA PHE A 66 46.55 21.32 -25.06
C PHE A 66 47.83 20.98 -25.85
N SER A 67 48.98 21.33 -25.32
CA SER A 67 50.28 21.00 -25.97
C SER A 67 50.54 19.49 -26.02
N VAL A 68 50.17 18.74 -24.95
CA VAL A 68 50.27 17.26 -24.92
C VAL A 68 49.34 16.63 -25.95
N LEU A 69 48.18 17.24 -26.19
CA LEU A 69 47.21 16.79 -27.20
C LEU A 69 47.56 17.25 -28.62
N GLY A 70 48.65 18.01 -28.81
CA GLY A 70 49.06 18.57 -30.10
C GLY A 70 48.12 19.65 -30.64
N LEU A 71 47.32 20.27 -29.78
CA LEU A 71 46.35 21.30 -30.14
C LEU A 71 46.91 22.70 -29.89
N PRO A 72 46.75 23.67 -30.82
CA PRO A 72 47.17 25.04 -30.58
C PRO A 72 46.31 25.67 -29.47
N PHE A 73 46.94 26.45 -28.59
CA PHE A 73 46.23 27.14 -27.50
C PHE A 73 45.75 28.51 -28.01
N GLN A 74 44.60 28.48 -28.72
CA GLN A 74 43.98 29.61 -29.38
C GLN A 74 42.49 29.67 -29.06
N LEU A 75 41.84 30.81 -29.30
CA LEU A 75 40.43 31.04 -29.00
C LEU A 75 39.51 29.96 -29.62
N GLU A 76 39.77 29.63 -30.90
CA GLU A 76 38.92 28.67 -31.63
C GLU A 76 38.99 27.25 -31.01
N THR A 77 40.21 26.82 -30.61
CA THR A 77 40.39 25.49 -30.02
C THR A 77 39.85 25.40 -28.58
N ILE A 78 39.93 26.50 -27.82
CA ILE A 78 39.29 26.58 -26.48
C ILE A 78 37.74 26.52 -26.61
N LEU A 79 37.16 27.28 -27.55
CA LEU A 79 35.74 27.27 -27.83
C LEU A 79 35.26 25.89 -28.32
N ALA A 80 36.03 25.24 -29.20
CA ALA A 80 35.73 23.89 -29.67
C ALA A 80 35.75 22.87 -28.51
N ALA A 81 36.77 22.93 -27.63
CA ALA A 81 36.85 22.08 -26.44
C ALA A 81 35.67 22.30 -25.48
N LEU A 82 35.30 23.56 -25.21
CA LEU A 82 34.11 23.91 -24.43
C LEU A 82 32.86 23.31 -25.04
N GLY A 83 32.65 23.45 -26.37
CA GLY A 83 31.48 22.90 -27.06
C GLY A 83 31.40 21.38 -26.96
N ILE A 84 32.54 20.69 -27.16
CA ILE A 84 32.60 19.22 -27.03
C ILE A 84 32.26 18.76 -25.60
N ILE A 85 32.87 19.41 -24.59
CA ILE A 85 32.62 19.08 -23.19
C ILE A 85 31.12 19.29 -22.83
N VAL A 86 30.52 20.40 -23.27
CA VAL A 86 29.09 20.67 -23.06
C VAL A 86 28.23 19.57 -23.67
N LEU A 87 28.54 19.14 -24.90
CA LEU A 87 27.81 18.07 -25.57
C LEU A 87 27.94 16.74 -24.82
N VAL A 88 29.17 16.37 -24.44
CA VAL A 88 29.41 15.14 -23.66
C VAL A 88 28.68 15.17 -22.32
N VAL A 89 28.74 16.27 -21.59
CA VAL A 89 28.01 16.44 -20.31
C VAL A 89 26.50 16.35 -20.53
N ALA A 90 25.97 16.92 -21.60
CA ALA A 90 24.56 16.83 -21.91
C ALA A 90 24.10 15.36 -22.15
N VAL A 91 24.88 14.61 -22.93
CA VAL A 91 24.65 13.19 -23.18
C VAL A 91 24.71 12.37 -21.87
N LEU A 92 25.76 12.58 -21.07
CA LEU A 92 25.91 11.90 -19.79
C LEU A 92 24.75 12.23 -18.82
N LYS A 93 24.31 13.48 -18.76
CA LYS A 93 23.14 13.89 -17.96
C LYS A 93 21.87 13.21 -18.44
N TYR A 94 21.65 13.12 -19.74
CA TYR A 94 20.49 12.42 -20.31
C TYR A 94 20.49 10.95 -19.90
N ILE A 95 21.62 10.24 -20.08
CA ILE A 95 21.76 8.83 -19.71
C ILE A 95 21.51 8.65 -18.20
N ARG A 96 22.10 9.51 -17.37
CA ARG A 96 21.89 9.50 -15.92
C ARG A 96 20.42 9.64 -15.54
N LEU A 97 19.73 10.62 -16.13
CA LEU A 97 18.29 10.86 -15.86
C LEU A 97 17.44 9.68 -16.30
N ALA A 98 17.72 9.09 -17.47
CA ALA A 98 17.00 7.91 -17.96
C ALA A 98 17.20 6.69 -17.03
N LEU A 99 18.42 6.45 -16.57
CA LEU A 99 18.72 5.37 -15.62
C LEU A 99 18.09 5.62 -14.24
N ALA A 100 18.13 6.84 -13.74
CA ALA A 100 17.50 7.22 -12.48
C ALA A 100 15.97 7.06 -12.54
N ALA A 101 15.35 7.42 -13.67
CA ALA A 101 13.92 7.19 -13.90
C ALA A 101 13.58 5.70 -13.93
N LYS A 102 14.40 4.87 -14.59
CA LYS A 102 14.24 3.40 -14.61
C LYS A 102 14.34 2.80 -13.20
N LEU A 103 15.32 3.24 -12.41
CA LEU A 103 15.46 2.83 -11.01
C LEU A 103 14.24 3.20 -10.17
N ARG A 104 13.74 4.44 -10.31
CA ARG A 104 12.55 4.91 -9.59
C ARG A 104 11.32 4.06 -9.90
N VAL A 105 11.03 3.88 -11.20
CA VAL A 105 9.84 3.12 -11.64
C VAL A 105 9.94 1.66 -11.21
N GLY A 106 11.12 1.04 -11.37
CA GLY A 106 11.35 -0.33 -10.94
C GLY A 106 11.21 -0.51 -9.43
N PHE A 107 11.75 0.42 -8.64
CA PHE A 107 11.60 0.38 -7.18
C PHE A 107 10.14 0.57 -6.74
N MET A 108 9.42 1.49 -7.36
CA MET A 108 7.99 1.71 -7.10
C MET A 108 7.15 0.47 -7.44
N HIS A 109 7.42 -0.17 -8.58
CA HIS A 109 6.78 -1.41 -8.97
C HIS A 109 7.07 -2.53 -7.95
N TRP A 110 8.34 -2.68 -7.55
CA TRP A 110 8.74 -3.67 -6.55
C TRP A 110 8.03 -3.44 -5.21
N LEU A 111 7.97 -2.18 -4.73
CA LEU A 111 7.26 -1.86 -3.50
C LEU A 111 5.79 -2.30 -3.56
N ARG A 112 5.08 -1.96 -4.64
CA ARG A 112 3.67 -2.33 -4.83
C ARG A 112 3.47 -3.83 -4.90
N SER A 113 4.25 -4.51 -5.75
CA SER A 113 4.12 -5.94 -5.99
C SER A 113 4.46 -6.74 -4.73
N ASN A 114 5.56 -6.40 -4.06
CA ASN A 114 6.00 -7.13 -2.87
C ASN A 114 5.06 -6.90 -1.68
N THR A 115 4.57 -5.66 -1.49
CA THR A 115 3.60 -5.37 -0.43
C THR A 115 2.26 -6.07 -0.69
N MET A 116 1.76 -6.07 -1.94
CA MET A 116 0.53 -6.78 -2.28
C MET A 116 0.68 -8.29 -2.10
N ASN A 117 1.81 -8.86 -2.54
CA ASN A 117 2.09 -10.27 -2.34
C ASN A 117 2.14 -10.65 -0.85
N SER A 118 2.78 -9.83 -0.03
CA SER A 118 2.85 -10.03 1.43
C SER A 118 1.47 -9.96 2.09
N LEU A 119 0.62 -9.00 1.67
CA LEU A 119 -0.76 -8.86 2.14
C LEU A 119 -1.63 -10.06 1.75
N LEU A 120 -1.47 -10.61 0.54
CA LEU A 120 -2.26 -11.76 0.09
C LEU A 120 -1.92 -13.06 0.87
N HIS A 121 -0.73 -13.13 1.47
CA HIS A 121 -0.28 -14.30 2.24
C HIS A 121 -0.34 -14.08 3.76
N THR A 122 -0.81 -12.94 4.22
CA THR A 122 -0.97 -12.66 5.65
C THR A 122 -2.30 -13.18 6.20
N ASP A 123 -2.42 -13.21 7.52
CA ASP A 123 -3.62 -13.66 8.21
C ASP A 123 -4.80 -12.70 8.04
N VAL A 124 -6.02 -13.24 8.05
CA VAL A 124 -7.26 -12.45 7.99
C VAL A 124 -7.35 -11.47 9.17
N SER A 125 -6.80 -11.83 10.33
CA SER A 125 -6.75 -11.00 11.53
C SER A 125 -6.08 -9.63 11.30
N TYR A 126 -5.14 -9.54 10.36
CA TYR A 126 -4.51 -8.28 9.98
C TYR A 126 -5.52 -7.29 9.41
N PHE A 127 -6.41 -7.75 8.53
CA PHE A 127 -7.44 -6.92 7.88
C PHE A 127 -8.56 -6.48 8.82
N HIS A 128 -8.75 -7.17 9.96
CA HIS A 128 -9.69 -6.73 11.00
C HIS A 128 -9.11 -5.61 11.88
N ARG A 129 -7.78 -5.53 12.01
CA ARG A 129 -7.08 -4.52 12.83
C ARG A 129 -6.75 -3.25 12.04
N GLU A 130 -6.40 -3.40 10.78
CA GLU A 130 -5.98 -2.28 9.93
C GLU A 130 -7.12 -1.81 9.01
N ARG A 131 -7.17 -0.51 8.74
CA ARG A 131 -8.19 0.06 7.84
C ARG A 131 -7.81 -0.21 6.39
N LEU A 132 -8.74 -0.73 5.60
CA LEU A 132 -8.54 -0.99 4.17
C LEU A 132 -8.10 0.26 3.39
N GLY A 133 -8.60 1.45 3.76
CA GLY A 133 -8.19 2.72 3.15
C GLY A 133 -6.70 3.00 3.31
N ASP A 134 -6.12 2.72 4.48
CA ASP A 134 -4.69 2.92 4.76
C ASP A 134 -3.82 1.93 3.98
N ILE A 135 -4.30 0.69 3.80
CA ILE A 135 -3.64 -0.33 2.98
C ILE A 135 -3.63 0.11 1.50
N VAL A 136 -4.77 0.56 0.98
CA VAL A 136 -4.89 1.04 -0.41
C VAL A 136 -4.01 2.28 -0.63
N ASP A 137 -4.01 3.26 0.29
CA ASP A 137 -3.12 4.44 0.20
C ASP A 137 -1.65 4.00 0.22
N THR A 138 -1.29 3.02 1.04
CA THR A 138 0.09 2.50 1.09
C THR A 138 0.51 1.87 -0.24
N LEU A 139 -0.34 1.09 -0.87
CA LEU A 139 -0.06 0.47 -2.18
C LEU A 139 -0.02 1.47 -3.34
N THR A 140 -0.73 2.58 -3.23
CA THR A 140 -0.84 3.59 -4.29
C THR A 140 0.06 4.79 -4.04
N SER A 141 -0.33 5.67 -3.14
CA SER A 141 0.32 6.95 -2.88
C SER A 141 1.65 6.82 -2.15
N GLN A 142 1.71 5.96 -1.11
CA GLN A 142 2.94 5.82 -0.33
C GLN A 142 4.05 5.13 -1.15
N ALA A 143 3.71 4.15 -1.99
CA ALA A 143 4.67 3.52 -2.91
C ALA A 143 5.24 4.53 -3.92
N GLU A 144 4.42 5.48 -4.42
CA GLU A 144 4.87 6.56 -5.28
C GLU A 144 5.83 7.51 -4.54
N ARG A 145 5.48 7.91 -3.30
CA ARG A 145 6.35 8.71 -2.43
C ARG A 145 7.68 8.01 -2.15
N GLY A 146 7.67 6.69 -1.95
CA GLY A 146 8.88 5.87 -1.84
C GLY A 146 9.78 5.98 -3.08
N GLY A 147 9.19 5.89 -4.27
CA GLY A 147 9.89 6.10 -5.55
C GLY A 147 10.44 7.53 -5.70
N ARG A 148 9.70 8.55 -5.25
CA ARG A 148 10.18 9.96 -5.23
C ARG A 148 11.35 10.14 -4.28
N THR A 149 11.36 9.44 -3.12
CA THR A 149 12.48 9.46 -2.17
C THR A 149 13.76 8.94 -2.81
N LEU A 150 13.69 7.84 -3.57
CA LEU A 150 14.85 7.29 -4.29
C LEU A 150 15.39 8.28 -5.33
N LEU A 151 14.50 8.92 -6.11
CA LEU A 151 14.88 9.94 -7.07
C LEU A 151 15.55 11.14 -6.38
N ALA A 152 14.96 11.62 -5.29
CA ALA A 152 15.50 12.75 -4.51
C ALA A 152 16.87 12.43 -3.90
N LEU A 153 17.11 11.20 -3.45
CA LEU A 153 18.44 10.75 -2.98
C LEU A 153 19.47 10.76 -4.11
N ASN A 154 19.11 10.25 -5.29
CA ASN A 154 19.99 10.29 -6.45
C ASN A 154 20.33 11.73 -6.89
N GLU A 155 19.33 12.62 -6.89
CA GLU A 155 19.53 14.03 -7.22
C GLU A 155 20.36 14.74 -6.14
N LEU A 156 20.11 14.49 -4.85
CA LEU A 156 20.90 15.02 -3.74
C LEU A 156 22.38 14.66 -3.92
N PHE A 157 22.65 13.39 -4.22
CA PHE A 157 24.02 12.92 -4.47
C PHE A 157 24.65 13.63 -5.68
N SER A 158 23.90 13.70 -6.80
CA SER A 158 24.36 14.36 -8.02
C SER A 158 24.70 15.83 -7.82
N ILE A 159 23.82 16.57 -7.15
CA ILE A 159 24.02 17.99 -6.89
C ILE A 159 25.20 18.19 -5.92
N SER A 160 25.35 17.32 -4.91
CA SER A 160 26.47 17.39 -3.96
C SER A 160 27.81 17.27 -4.66
N TRP A 161 27.96 16.29 -5.57
CA TRP A 161 29.18 16.14 -6.35
C TRP A 161 29.47 17.32 -7.29
N LEU A 162 28.41 17.88 -7.89
CA LEU A 162 28.52 19.06 -8.73
C LEU A 162 28.95 20.29 -7.92
N VAL A 163 28.40 20.49 -6.73
CA VAL A 163 28.81 21.58 -5.82
C VAL A 163 30.28 21.42 -5.40
N VAL A 164 30.71 20.18 -5.10
CA VAL A 164 32.12 19.89 -4.79
C VAL A 164 33.01 20.22 -5.99
N ALA A 165 32.61 19.82 -7.20
CA ALA A 165 33.40 20.15 -8.41
C ALA A 165 33.53 21.67 -8.64
N TYR A 166 32.44 22.42 -8.46
CA TYR A 166 32.47 23.87 -8.54
C TYR A 166 33.33 24.52 -7.43
N LEU A 167 33.26 23.99 -6.20
CA LEU A 167 34.08 24.46 -5.10
C LEU A 167 35.56 24.25 -5.38
N ILE A 168 35.93 23.07 -5.89
CA ILE A 168 37.32 22.79 -6.31
C ILE A 168 37.73 23.75 -7.41
N ALA A 169 36.91 23.94 -8.46
CA ALA A 169 37.21 24.89 -9.53
C ALA A 169 37.40 26.31 -9.01
N ALA A 170 36.54 26.78 -8.11
CA ALA A 170 36.65 28.11 -7.50
C ALA A 170 37.92 28.27 -6.65
N LEU A 171 38.27 27.26 -5.84
CA LEU A 171 39.50 27.25 -5.04
C LEU A 171 40.76 27.28 -5.92
N LEU A 172 40.75 26.58 -7.06
CA LEU A 172 41.84 26.59 -8.02
C LEU A 172 42.00 27.95 -8.72
N VAL A 173 40.89 28.69 -8.92
CA VAL A 173 40.91 30.02 -9.52
C VAL A 173 41.34 31.09 -8.51
N SER A 174 40.72 31.15 -7.31
CA SER A 174 41.11 32.10 -6.27
C SER A 174 40.73 31.60 -4.89
N PRO A 175 41.67 31.07 -4.07
CA PRO A 175 41.37 30.61 -2.72
C PRO A 175 40.80 31.70 -1.81
N ALA A 176 41.31 32.96 -1.93
CA ALA A 176 40.89 34.08 -1.09
C ALA A 176 39.42 34.46 -1.32
N LEU A 177 39.03 34.70 -2.59
CA LEU A 177 37.63 35.03 -2.92
C LEU A 177 36.70 33.87 -2.61
N THR A 178 37.11 32.62 -2.85
CA THR A 178 36.32 31.42 -2.55
C THR A 178 36.10 31.29 -1.04
N GLY A 179 37.10 31.56 -0.21
CA GLY A 179 36.97 31.54 1.25
C GLY A 179 35.93 32.56 1.76
N VAL A 180 35.96 33.78 1.25
CA VAL A 180 34.99 34.83 1.56
C VAL A 180 33.57 34.40 1.12
N ALA A 181 33.44 33.96 -0.13
CA ALA A 181 32.15 33.49 -0.66
C ALA A 181 31.57 32.33 0.13
N PHE A 182 32.38 31.34 0.51
CA PHE A 182 31.97 30.19 1.30
C PHE A 182 31.50 30.62 2.70
N GLY A 183 32.25 31.53 3.37
CA GLY A 183 31.84 32.08 4.66
C GLY A 183 30.47 32.78 4.61
N MET A 184 30.22 33.59 3.57
CA MET A 184 28.95 34.28 3.36
C MET A 184 27.81 33.30 3.03
N VAL A 185 28.05 32.32 2.17
CA VAL A 185 27.06 31.27 1.86
C VAL A 185 26.68 30.46 3.12
N LEU A 186 27.66 30.18 3.98
CA LEU A 186 27.42 29.50 5.26
C LEU A 186 26.53 30.35 6.17
N LEU A 187 26.79 31.63 6.31
CA LEU A 187 25.96 32.55 7.09
C LEU A 187 24.53 32.63 6.55
N ILE A 188 24.35 32.69 5.22
CA ILE A 188 23.04 32.66 4.57
C ILE A 188 22.31 31.35 4.88
N THR A 189 23.00 30.22 4.80
CA THR A 189 22.42 28.90 5.07
C THR A 189 21.95 28.79 6.52
N LEU A 190 22.72 29.31 7.47
CA LEU A 190 22.35 29.37 8.88
C LEU A 190 21.13 30.29 9.11
N ALA A 191 21.04 31.43 8.45
CA ALA A 191 19.91 32.35 8.53
C ALA A 191 18.60 31.73 7.98
N ILE A 192 18.70 30.88 6.96
CA ILE A 192 17.55 30.20 6.34
C ILE A 192 17.10 28.98 7.14
N GLN A 193 17.90 28.44 8.06
CA GLN A 193 17.60 27.21 8.78
C GLN A 193 16.27 27.24 9.58
N SER A 194 15.91 28.39 10.15
CA SER A 194 14.63 28.58 10.83
C SER A 194 13.41 28.44 9.89
N ARG A 195 13.56 28.76 8.62
CA ARG A 195 12.50 28.61 7.59
C ARG A 195 12.37 27.17 7.10
N VAL A 196 13.47 26.41 7.09
CA VAL A 196 13.46 24.97 6.78
C VAL A 196 12.69 24.18 7.84
N THR A 197 12.88 24.51 9.12
CA THR A 197 12.12 23.89 10.22
C THR A 197 10.63 24.26 10.16
N ARG A 198 10.29 25.48 9.77
CA ARG A 198 8.89 25.89 9.54
C ARG A 198 8.27 25.15 8.37
N ALA A 199 8.99 24.96 7.27
CA ALA A 199 8.53 24.17 6.11
C ALA A 199 8.22 22.70 6.50
N SER A 200 9.03 22.09 7.36
CA SER A 200 8.78 20.73 7.87
C SER A 200 7.47 20.63 8.67
N ARG A 201 7.17 21.63 9.52
CA ARG A 201 5.90 21.67 10.28
C ARG A 201 4.69 21.85 9.37
N ILE A 202 4.79 22.74 8.38
CA ILE A 202 3.72 22.92 7.38
C ILE A 202 3.52 21.63 6.59
N GLY A 203 4.61 20.93 6.23
CA GLY A 203 4.55 19.64 5.53
C GLY A 203 3.82 18.55 6.32
N SER A 204 4.03 18.45 7.63
CA SER A 204 3.29 17.49 8.48
C SER A 204 1.80 17.84 8.58
N SER A 205 1.47 19.13 8.69
CA SER A 205 0.08 19.60 8.69
C SER A 205 -0.63 19.30 7.37
N LEU A 206 0.05 19.44 6.23
CA LEU A 206 -0.49 19.08 4.91
C LEU A 206 -0.87 17.59 4.80
N VAL A 207 -0.05 16.70 5.34
CA VAL A 207 -0.35 15.27 5.35
C VAL A 207 -1.64 15.00 6.12
N GLN A 208 -1.78 15.59 7.31
CA GLN A 208 -2.97 15.41 8.13
C GLN A 208 -4.23 15.96 7.44
N ARG A 209 -4.19 17.20 6.94
CA ARG A 209 -5.33 17.83 6.26
C ARG A 209 -5.74 17.10 4.97
N ASN A 210 -4.78 16.53 4.25
CA ASN A 210 -5.08 15.68 3.09
C ASN A 210 -5.79 14.39 3.51
N HIS A 211 -5.38 13.78 4.62
CA HIS A 211 -6.06 12.62 5.20
C HIS A 211 -7.49 12.96 5.63
N ASP A 212 -7.71 14.10 6.31
CA ASP A 212 -9.03 14.55 6.76
C ASP A 212 -9.98 14.78 5.56
N LEU A 213 -9.49 15.42 4.48
CA LEU A 213 -10.26 15.59 3.24
C LEU A 213 -10.60 14.26 2.58
N GLN A 214 -9.65 13.33 2.50
CA GLN A 214 -9.90 11.99 1.93
C GLN A 214 -10.93 11.22 2.74
N THR A 215 -10.83 11.24 4.07
CA THR A 215 -11.79 10.58 4.97
C THR A 215 -13.20 11.14 4.78
N THR A 216 -13.35 12.47 4.79
CA THR A 216 -14.64 13.14 4.58
C THR A 216 -15.24 12.81 3.22
N THR A 217 -14.39 12.72 2.17
CA THR A 217 -14.80 12.35 0.82
C THR A 217 -15.32 10.90 0.78
N MET A 218 -14.54 9.96 1.32
CA MET A 218 -14.89 8.54 1.32
C MET A 218 -16.17 8.26 2.11
N GLU A 219 -16.31 8.84 3.31
CA GLU A 219 -17.54 8.73 4.10
C GLU A 219 -18.76 9.25 3.34
N SER A 220 -18.62 10.40 2.66
CA SER A 220 -19.71 11.01 1.91
C SER A 220 -20.13 10.17 0.71
N LEU A 221 -19.17 9.57 -0.02
CA LEU A 221 -19.46 8.74 -1.18
C LEU A 221 -20.01 7.37 -0.79
N ILE A 222 -19.46 6.72 0.24
CA ILE A 222 -19.97 5.45 0.76
C ILE A 222 -21.37 5.62 1.34
N GLY A 223 -21.57 6.71 2.12
CA GLY A 223 -22.84 7.03 2.76
C GLY A 223 -23.85 7.77 1.88
N ILE A 224 -23.67 7.79 0.54
CA ILE A 224 -24.50 8.63 -0.36
C ILE A 224 -26.01 8.37 -0.25
N ARG A 225 -26.41 7.11 -0.06
CA ARG A 225 -27.82 6.76 0.15
C ARG A 225 -28.39 7.39 1.42
N THR A 226 -27.64 7.33 2.52
CA THR A 226 -28.02 7.95 3.81
C THR A 226 -28.10 9.47 3.66
N ILE A 227 -27.12 10.08 2.98
CA ILE A 227 -27.12 11.52 2.72
C ILE A 227 -28.37 11.92 1.94
N LYS A 228 -28.70 11.17 0.86
CA LYS A 228 -29.90 11.44 0.05
C LYS A 228 -31.19 11.22 0.83
N PHE A 229 -31.27 10.15 1.62
CA PHE A 229 -32.45 9.83 2.40
C PHE A 229 -32.75 10.88 3.47
N PHE A 230 -31.73 11.32 4.20
CA PHE A 230 -31.87 12.30 5.27
C PHE A 230 -31.68 13.76 4.80
N ARG A 231 -31.48 14.01 3.51
CA ARG A 231 -31.25 15.34 2.92
C ARG A 231 -30.06 16.08 3.57
N LEU A 232 -28.96 15.39 3.80
CA LEU A 232 -27.76 15.91 4.46
C LEU A 232 -26.77 16.54 3.48
N GLU A 233 -27.13 16.79 2.21
CA GLU A 233 -26.22 17.27 1.18
C GLU A 233 -25.52 18.59 1.59
N ARG A 234 -26.29 19.53 2.15
CA ARG A 234 -25.74 20.82 2.57
C ARG A 234 -24.75 20.68 3.72
N LEU A 235 -25.05 19.82 4.71
CA LEU A 235 -24.18 19.58 5.84
C LEU A 235 -22.88 18.88 5.41
N ARG A 236 -22.98 17.86 4.57
CA ARG A 236 -21.79 17.13 4.08
C ARG A 236 -20.95 17.97 3.13
N TRP A 237 -21.60 18.79 2.31
CA TRP A 237 -20.90 19.75 1.46
C TRP A 237 -20.11 20.76 2.31
N SER A 238 -20.67 21.33 3.37
CA SER A 238 -19.94 22.28 4.23
C SER A 238 -18.72 21.60 4.88
N HIS A 239 -18.86 20.38 5.41
CA HIS A 239 -17.71 19.66 5.99
C HIS A 239 -16.60 19.39 4.97
N PHE A 240 -16.98 19.05 3.73
CA PHE A 240 -16.01 18.86 2.65
C PHE A 240 -15.34 20.18 2.25
N ASP A 241 -16.12 21.25 2.12
CA ASP A 241 -15.65 22.58 1.72
C ASP A 241 -14.67 23.15 2.79
N ASP A 242 -15.00 23.00 4.06
CA ASP A 242 -14.11 23.38 5.18
C ASP A 242 -12.78 22.60 5.12
N ALA A 243 -12.82 21.29 4.96
CA ALA A 243 -11.62 20.46 4.86
C ALA A 243 -10.79 20.80 3.60
N ALA A 244 -11.45 21.06 2.47
CA ALA A 244 -10.80 21.45 1.22
C ALA A 244 -10.16 22.85 1.35
N PHE A 245 -10.83 23.80 2.02
CA PHE A 245 -10.30 25.13 2.29
C PHE A 245 -9.07 25.05 3.18
N GLU A 246 -9.12 24.29 4.27
CA GLU A 246 -7.99 24.12 5.19
C GLU A 246 -6.76 23.52 4.49
N LEU A 247 -6.97 22.52 3.59
CA LEU A 247 -5.90 21.96 2.78
C LEU A 247 -5.31 22.99 1.81
N SER A 248 -6.18 23.79 1.16
CA SER A 248 -5.77 24.85 0.23
C SER A 248 -4.97 25.95 0.94
N ASP A 249 -5.40 26.35 2.15
CA ASP A 249 -4.67 27.33 2.98
C ASP A 249 -3.28 26.79 3.39
N ALA A 250 -3.18 25.51 3.73
CA ALA A 250 -1.89 24.90 4.04
C ALA A 250 -0.95 24.88 2.82
N HIS A 251 -1.46 24.63 1.62
CA HIS A 251 -0.68 24.75 0.38
C HIS A 251 -0.22 26.19 0.13
N TYR A 252 -1.12 27.16 0.33
CA TYR A 252 -0.75 28.56 0.23
C TYR A 252 0.36 28.96 1.20
N GLN A 253 0.28 28.54 2.45
CA GLN A 253 1.33 28.79 3.47
C GLN A 253 2.65 28.12 3.07
N GLN A 254 2.62 26.95 2.48
CA GLN A 254 3.81 26.27 1.97
C GLN A 254 4.47 27.06 0.84
N ASP A 255 3.67 27.51 -0.15
CA ASP A 255 4.17 28.30 -1.27
C ASP A 255 4.70 29.66 -0.82
N GLN A 256 4.02 30.34 0.10
CA GLN A 256 4.47 31.59 0.70
C GLN A 256 5.83 31.43 1.40
N ASN A 257 5.99 30.38 2.21
CA ASN A 257 7.26 30.12 2.90
C ASN A 257 8.39 29.85 1.89
N ARG A 258 8.09 29.12 0.80
CA ARG A 258 9.04 28.87 -0.30
C ARG A 258 9.41 30.15 -1.03
N ASN A 259 8.43 30.94 -1.43
CA ASN A 259 8.65 32.18 -2.18
C ASN A 259 9.47 33.20 -1.39
N GLN A 260 9.18 33.35 -0.09
CA GLN A 260 9.97 34.20 0.80
C GLN A 260 11.45 33.73 0.90
N ALA A 261 11.68 32.41 0.92
CA ALA A 261 13.05 31.87 0.95
C ALA A 261 13.80 32.17 -0.37
N VAL A 262 13.15 32.04 -1.51
CA VAL A 262 13.73 32.32 -2.85
C VAL A 262 14.09 33.81 -2.95
N VAL A 263 13.16 34.72 -2.66
CA VAL A 263 13.39 36.17 -2.74
C VAL A 263 14.53 36.60 -1.81
N PHE A 264 14.55 36.10 -0.57
CA PHE A 264 15.63 36.39 0.37
C PHE A 264 16.99 35.91 -0.16
N GLN A 265 17.03 34.72 -0.76
CA GLN A 265 18.25 34.15 -1.32
C GLN A 265 18.75 34.97 -2.53
N GLU A 266 17.86 35.38 -3.45
CA GLU A 266 18.23 36.22 -4.59
C GLU A 266 18.79 37.58 -4.14
N ALA A 267 18.10 38.27 -3.24
CA ALA A 267 18.57 39.55 -2.71
C ALA A 267 19.95 39.43 -2.06
N THR A 268 20.18 38.36 -1.29
CA THR A 268 21.47 38.13 -0.63
C THR A 268 22.56 37.78 -1.62
N LEU A 269 22.23 37.04 -2.71
CA LEU A 269 23.20 36.74 -3.77
C LEU A 269 23.67 38.00 -4.49
N PHE A 270 22.76 38.95 -4.79
CA PHE A 270 23.12 40.22 -5.40
C PHE A 270 24.06 41.04 -4.48
N ALA A 271 23.76 41.11 -3.19
CA ALA A 271 24.64 41.77 -2.22
C ALA A 271 26.03 41.12 -2.14
N LEU A 272 26.06 39.76 -2.17
CA LEU A 272 27.32 38.99 -2.20
C LEU A 272 28.19 39.36 -3.42
N VAL A 273 27.58 39.46 -4.61
CA VAL A 273 28.31 39.85 -5.84
C VAL A 273 29.00 41.20 -5.66
N GLY A 274 28.28 42.22 -5.13
CA GLY A 274 28.86 43.54 -4.88
C GLY A 274 30.06 43.50 -3.93
N VAL A 275 29.93 42.76 -2.82
CA VAL A 275 31.00 42.60 -1.84
C VAL A 275 32.23 41.90 -2.46
N LEU A 276 32.01 40.81 -3.23
CA LEU A 276 33.12 40.07 -3.85
C LEU A 276 33.85 40.88 -4.90
N VAL A 277 33.16 41.67 -5.70
CA VAL A 277 33.78 42.59 -6.67
C VAL A 277 34.64 43.61 -5.94
N TYR A 278 34.10 44.26 -4.90
CA TYR A 278 34.87 45.25 -4.12
C TYR A 278 36.13 44.64 -3.48
N LEU A 279 35.99 43.49 -2.80
CA LEU A 279 37.13 42.83 -2.15
C LEU A 279 38.14 42.33 -3.19
N GLY A 280 37.69 41.79 -4.33
CA GLY A 280 38.57 41.32 -5.40
C GLY A 280 39.43 42.41 -5.98
N VAL A 281 38.87 43.59 -6.25
CA VAL A 281 39.58 44.73 -6.81
C VAL A 281 40.38 45.50 -5.74
N ALA A 282 39.69 45.93 -4.67
CA ALA A 282 40.27 46.89 -3.72
C ALA A 282 41.17 46.25 -2.66
N VAL A 283 40.93 44.97 -2.28
CA VAL A 283 41.70 44.31 -1.20
C VAL A 283 42.71 43.31 -1.76
N PHE A 284 42.29 42.48 -2.71
CA PHE A 284 43.14 41.41 -3.22
C PHE A 284 43.88 41.76 -4.54
N GLY A 285 43.55 42.89 -5.18
CA GLY A 285 44.25 43.33 -6.41
C GLY A 285 44.15 42.36 -7.59
N LEU A 286 43.04 41.58 -7.66
CA LEU A 286 42.89 40.53 -8.66
C LEU A 286 42.48 41.09 -10.02
N GLY A 287 42.99 40.48 -11.10
CA GLY A 287 42.55 40.81 -12.46
C GLY A 287 41.08 40.55 -12.71
N VAL A 288 40.47 41.33 -13.61
CA VAL A 288 39.04 41.26 -13.94
C VAL A 288 38.63 39.85 -14.38
N ALA A 289 39.46 39.13 -15.16
CA ALA A 289 39.20 37.77 -15.63
C ALA A 289 38.97 36.79 -14.47
N VAL A 290 39.78 36.85 -13.40
CA VAL A 290 39.67 36.01 -12.20
C VAL A 290 38.37 36.29 -11.45
N ILE A 291 38.06 37.59 -11.25
CA ILE A 291 36.85 38.02 -10.56
C ILE A 291 35.60 37.54 -11.31
N VAL A 292 35.54 37.76 -12.62
CA VAL A 292 34.42 37.30 -13.49
C VAL A 292 34.28 35.79 -13.45
N ALA A 293 35.39 35.03 -13.50
CA ALA A 293 35.38 33.58 -13.44
C ALA A 293 34.79 33.08 -12.08
N VAL A 294 35.24 33.65 -10.95
CA VAL A 294 34.71 33.30 -9.63
C VAL A 294 33.22 33.64 -9.51
N LEU A 295 32.79 34.83 -9.95
CA LEU A 295 31.41 35.24 -9.97
C LEU A 295 30.53 34.31 -10.83
N PHE A 296 31.01 33.88 -11.98
CA PHE A 296 30.33 32.93 -12.84
C PHE A 296 30.17 31.56 -12.15
N ILE A 297 31.22 31.07 -11.48
CA ILE A 297 31.12 29.82 -10.68
C ILE A 297 30.05 29.95 -9.60
N LEU A 298 30.06 31.04 -8.85
CA LEU A 298 29.09 31.27 -7.78
C LEU A 298 27.66 31.39 -8.33
N TYR A 299 27.48 32.10 -9.45
CA TYR A 299 26.19 32.19 -10.14
C TYR A 299 25.64 30.80 -10.52
N ARG A 300 26.49 29.91 -11.04
CA ARG A 300 26.12 28.53 -11.35
C ARG A 300 25.91 27.66 -10.12
N MET A 301 26.58 27.93 -9.02
CA MET A 301 26.50 27.16 -7.78
C MET A 301 25.25 27.51 -6.97
N ALA A 302 24.80 28.76 -6.96
CA ALA A 302 23.68 29.24 -6.15
C ALA A 302 22.38 28.44 -6.36
N PRO A 303 21.86 28.20 -7.59
CA PRO A 303 20.66 27.40 -7.79
C PRO A 303 20.86 25.93 -7.38
N ARG A 304 22.09 25.43 -7.36
CA ARG A 304 22.40 24.06 -6.92
C ARG A 304 22.29 23.90 -5.42
N ILE A 305 22.70 24.91 -4.65
CA ILE A 305 22.54 24.93 -3.18
C ILE A 305 21.04 24.96 -2.82
N THR A 306 20.25 25.75 -3.54
CA THR A 306 18.79 25.75 -3.36
C THR A 306 18.19 24.38 -3.67
N ALA A 307 18.59 23.76 -4.78
CA ALA A 307 18.14 22.44 -5.17
C ALA A 307 18.54 21.36 -4.13
N LEU A 308 19.73 21.44 -3.52
CA LEU A 308 20.14 20.57 -2.42
C LEU A 308 19.15 20.62 -1.25
N ASN A 309 18.78 21.82 -0.84
CA ASN A 309 17.81 22.01 0.25
C ASN A 309 16.42 21.49 -0.12
N MET A 310 15.98 21.70 -1.36
CA MET A 310 14.71 21.15 -1.86
C MET A 310 14.72 19.61 -1.85
N GLN A 311 15.81 18.96 -2.28
CA GLN A 311 15.89 17.49 -2.24
C GLN A 311 15.90 16.96 -0.81
N ARG A 312 16.60 17.62 0.12
CA ARG A 312 16.56 17.26 1.55
C ARG A 312 15.14 17.35 2.12
N GLN A 313 14.39 18.41 1.80
CA GLN A 313 13.00 18.57 2.20
C GLN A 313 12.11 17.49 1.58
N THR A 314 12.27 17.18 0.29
CA THR A 314 11.54 16.13 -0.41
C THR A 314 11.76 14.76 0.24
N ILE A 315 13.02 14.44 0.59
CA ILE A 315 13.35 13.21 1.29
C ILE A 315 12.67 13.18 2.66
N ALA A 316 12.81 14.24 3.45
CA ALA A 316 12.21 14.31 4.77
C ALA A 316 10.68 14.18 4.75
N ALA A 317 10.01 14.81 3.78
CA ALA A 317 8.56 14.76 3.62
C ALA A 317 8.04 13.40 3.14
N ASN A 318 8.83 12.65 2.37
CA ASN A 318 8.41 11.36 1.82
C ASN A 318 8.94 10.14 2.61
N MET A 319 9.88 10.34 3.54
CA MET A 319 10.43 9.24 4.34
C MET A 319 9.38 8.50 5.19
N PRO A 320 8.37 9.15 5.78
CA PRO A 320 7.28 8.46 6.48
C PRO A 320 6.57 7.42 5.61
N ALA A 321 6.42 7.69 4.31
CA ALA A 321 5.82 6.76 3.36
C ALA A 321 6.59 5.43 3.25
N VAL A 322 7.92 5.51 3.23
CA VAL A 322 8.80 4.33 3.22
C VAL A 322 8.65 3.54 4.53
N TYR A 323 8.50 4.24 5.63
CA TYR A 323 8.29 3.62 6.93
C TYR A 323 6.95 2.88 7.02
N SER A 324 5.86 3.47 6.51
CA SER A 324 4.54 2.82 6.45
C SER A 324 4.57 1.53 5.63
N ILE A 325 5.22 1.55 4.46
CA ILE A 325 5.39 0.34 3.63
C ILE A 325 6.20 -0.72 4.39
N LYS A 326 7.31 -0.30 5.02
CA LYS A 326 8.15 -1.23 5.79
C LYS A 326 7.39 -1.83 6.96
N LYS A 327 6.59 -1.04 7.68
CA LYS A 327 5.74 -1.51 8.77
C LYS A 327 4.83 -2.65 8.29
N ILE A 328 4.11 -2.44 7.17
CA ILE A 328 3.25 -3.49 6.58
C ILE A 328 4.08 -4.74 6.25
N LEU A 329 5.22 -4.59 5.56
CA LEU A 329 6.06 -5.72 5.19
C LEU A 329 6.59 -6.48 6.42
N ASP A 330 6.99 -5.79 7.47
CA ASP A 330 7.47 -6.42 8.71
C ASP A 330 6.34 -7.15 9.46
N GLU A 331 5.14 -6.56 9.54
CA GLU A 331 3.98 -7.14 10.20
C GLU A 331 3.38 -8.33 9.43
N THR A 332 3.44 -8.29 8.10
CA THR A 332 2.89 -9.35 7.24
C THR A 332 3.89 -10.46 6.90
N SER A 333 5.19 -10.28 7.22
CA SER A 333 6.23 -11.28 6.95
C SER A 333 6.23 -12.47 7.91
N ASN A 334 5.58 -12.34 9.07
CA ASN A 334 5.49 -13.39 10.08
C ASN A 334 4.01 -13.68 10.34
N PRO A 335 3.36 -14.55 9.57
CA PRO A 335 1.98 -14.95 9.82
C PRO A 335 1.87 -15.59 11.20
N THR A 336 0.81 -15.23 11.94
CA THR A 336 0.53 -15.79 13.26
C THR A 336 0.10 -17.27 13.13
N ILE A 337 -0.55 -17.59 11.99
CA ILE A 337 -1.03 -18.92 11.69
C ILE A 337 0.02 -19.64 10.83
N VAL A 338 0.69 -20.58 11.44
CA VAL A 338 1.71 -21.42 10.77
C VAL A 338 1.03 -22.70 10.29
N SER A 339 1.20 -23.04 8.99
CA SER A 339 0.71 -24.32 8.45
C SER A 339 1.40 -25.49 9.15
N GLY A 340 0.64 -26.53 9.44
CA GLY A 340 1.21 -27.82 9.83
C GLY A 340 1.71 -28.60 8.61
N ASP A 341 2.28 -29.77 8.88
CA ASP A 341 2.92 -30.62 7.86
C ASP A 341 2.05 -31.82 7.43
N GLN A 342 0.96 -32.12 8.15
CA GLN A 342 0.13 -33.29 7.88
C GLN A 342 -0.92 -32.99 6.80
N PRO A 343 -0.87 -33.61 5.62
CA PRO A 343 -1.83 -33.38 4.55
C PRO A 343 -3.22 -33.92 4.95
N PHE A 344 -4.26 -33.10 4.74
CA PHE A 344 -5.64 -33.51 4.93
C PHE A 344 -6.22 -34.10 3.64
N SER A 345 -6.67 -35.36 3.68
CA SER A 345 -7.21 -36.07 2.52
C SER A 345 -8.74 -36.22 2.53
N GLY A 346 -9.40 -35.83 3.62
CA GLY A 346 -10.85 -35.89 3.82
C GLY A 346 -11.21 -36.31 5.23
N LEU A 347 -12.40 -35.88 5.69
CA LEU A 347 -12.95 -36.22 6.99
C LEU A 347 -13.41 -37.67 7.00
N ARG A 348 -13.04 -38.45 8.03
CA ARG A 348 -13.37 -39.87 8.19
C ARG A 348 -14.30 -40.13 9.35
N GLU A 349 -14.14 -39.41 10.44
CA GLU A 349 -14.88 -39.58 11.68
C GLU A 349 -15.58 -38.28 12.10
N SER A 350 -14.83 -37.29 12.56
CA SER A 350 -15.42 -36.09 13.14
C SER A 350 -14.47 -34.90 13.21
N ILE A 351 -15.06 -33.70 13.41
CA ILE A 351 -14.38 -32.52 13.89
C ILE A 351 -14.84 -32.31 15.34
N GLU A 352 -13.91 -32.31 16.29
CA GLU A 352 -14.19 -32.13 17.71
C GLU A 352 -13.68 -30.78 18.19
N ILE A 353 -14.57 -29.95 18.67
CA ILE A 353 -14.25 -28.70 19.34
C ILE A 353 -14.12 -29.03 20.84
N GLN A 354 -12.93 -28.85 21.43
CA GLN A 354 -12.65 -29.25 22.80
C GLN A 354 -12.26 -28.06 23.65
N LYS A 355 -13.17 -27.60 24.53
CA LYS A 355 -12.97 -26.53 25.53
C LYS A 355 -12.35 -25.27 24.95
N VAL A 356 -12.89 -24.81 23.83
CA VAL A 356 -12.34 -23.67 23.07
C VAL A 356 -12.76 -22.35 23.72
N ASP A 357 -11.75 -21.55 24.09
CA ASP A 357 -11.88 -20.13 24.43
C ASP A 357 -11.30 -19.29 23.29
N PHE A 358 -12.00 -18.22 22.94
CA PHE A 358 -11.54 -17.29 21.90
C PHE A 358 -11.90 -15.84 22.18
N SER A 359 -11.00 -14.92 21.81
CA SER A 359 -11.18 -13.47 21.85
C SER A 359 -10.39 -12.83 20.70
N TYR A 360 -10.94 -11.80 20.05
CA TYR A 360 -10.27 -11.05 18.97
C TYR A 360 -9.22 -10.07 19.49
N ASP A 361 -9.45 -9.49 20.66
CA ASP A 361 -8.63 -8.45 21.30
C ASP A 361 -7.77 -8.99 22.47
N GLY A 362 -7.95 -10.25 22.85
CA GLY A 362 -7.32 -10.89 23.99
C GLY A 362 -7.97 -10.56 25.35
N GLU A 363 -8.94 -9.63 25.39
CA GLU A 363 -9.59 -9.17 26.62
C GLU A 363 -11.06 -9.62 26.69
N THR A 364 -11.80 -9.43 25.61
CA THR A 364 -13.24 -9.70 25.56
C THR A 364 -13.51 -11.11 25.01
N PRO A 365 -13.91 -12.09 25.85
CA PRO A 365 -14.13 -13.45 25.39
C PRO A 365 -15.40 -13.55 24.54
N VAL A 366 -15.25 -14.04 23.31
CA VAL A 366 -16.35 -14.30 22.35
C VAL A 366 -16.84 -15.73 22.46
N LEU A 367 -15.94 -16.70 22.65
CA LEU A 367 -16.26 -18.08 22.96
C LEU A 367 -15.65 -18.47 24.31
N LYS A 368 -16.40 -19.26 25.08
CA LYS A 368 -16.05 -19.67 26.44
C LYS A 368 -16.29 -21.16 26.60
N ASN A 369 -15.22 -21.93 26.76
CA ASN A 369 -15.26 -23.38 27.01
C ASN A 369 -16.17 -24.14 26.03
N ALA A 370 -16.25 -23.69 24.78
CA ALA A 370 -17.11 -24.29 23.75
C ALA A 370 -16.63 -25.72 23.45
N SER A 371 -17.57 -26.68 23.51
CA SER A 371 -17.29 -28.11 23.24
C SER A 371 -18.45 -28.75 22.56
N PHE A 372 -18.28 -29.33 21.38
CA PHE A 372 -19.25 -30.10 20.61
C PHE A 372 -18.56 -30.86 19.48
N THR A 373 -19.30 -31.73 18.78
CA THR A 373 -18.77 -32.59 17.71
C THR A 373 -19.56 -32.47 16.42
N ILE A 374 -18.84 -32.38 15.28
CA ILE A 374 -19.41 -32.42 13.94
C ILE A 374 -19.02 -33.78 13.33
N ASN A 375 -19.99 -34.65 13.13
CA ASN A 375 -19.76 -35.98 12.59
C ASN A 375 -19.68 -35.98 11.07
N GLN A 376 -18.83 -36.83 10.51
CA GLN A 376 -18.65 -36.99 9.06
C GLN A 376 -19.99 -37.37 8.38
N GLY A 377 -20.29 -36.68 7.26
CA GLY A 377 -21.51 -36.92 6.47
C GLY A 377 -22.82 -36.44 7.11
N HIS A 378 -22.78 -35.95 8.34
CA HIS A 378 -23.94 -35.38 9.03
C HIS A 378 -24.11 -33.88 8.72
N MET A 379 -25.32 -33.41 8.94
CA MET A 379 -25.67 -32.01 8.95
C MET A 379 -25.76 -31.49 10.40
N THR A 380 -24.84 -30.64 10.81
CA THR A 380 -24.86 -29.99 12.12
C THR A 380 -25.34 -28.55 11.96
N ALA A 381 -26.39 -28.17 12.67
CA ALA A 381 -26.92 -26.81 12.70
C ALA A 381 -26.40 -26.06 13.93
N ILE A 382 -25.86 -24.85 13.74
CA ILE A 382 -25.50 -23.94 14.82
C ILE A 382 -26.59 -22.87 14.92
N VAL A 383 -27.19 -22.77 16.10
CA VAL A 383 -28.30 -21.86 16.40
C VAL A 383 -27.93 -20.95 17.56
N GLY A 384 -28.42 -19.73 17.58
CA GLY A 384 -28.20 -18.78 18.68
C GLY A 384 -28.52 -17.34 18.28
N ALA A 385 -28.57 -16.46 19.25
CA ALA A 385 -28.82 -15.03 19.03
C ALA A 385 -27.72 -14.37 18.17
N SER A 386 -28.04 -13.20 17.60
CA SER A 386 -27.00 -12.40 16.93
C SER A 386 -25.91 -12.02 17.94
N GLY A 387 -24.66 -12.16 17.56
CA GLY A 387 -23.50 -11.90 18.44
C GLY A 387 -23.15 -13.05 19.39
N ALA A 388 -23.83 -14.20 19.34
CA ALA A 388 -23.51 -15.34 20.19
C ALA A 388 -22.14 -16.00 19.91
N GLY A 389 -21.49 -15.69 18.78
CA GLY A 389 -20.16 -16.25 18.41
C GLY A 389 -20.22 -17.27 17.26
N LYS A 390 -21.33 -17.40 16.55
CA LYS A 390 -21.51 -18.40 15.47
C LYS A 390 -20.50 -18.23 14.33
N SER A 391 -20.34 -17.02 13.79
CA SER A 391 -19.36 -16.74 12.72
C SER A 391 -17.92 -16.90 13.21
N THR A 392 -17.66 -16.57 14.48
CA THR A 392 -16.34 -16.82 15.10
C THR A 392 -16.00 -18.30 15.14
N LEU A 393 -16.98 -19.15 15.40
CA LEU A 393 -16.80 -20.59 15.38
C LEU A 393 -16.46 -21.10 13.97
N VAL A 394 -17.15 -20.57 12.94
CA VAL A 394 -16.82 -20.84 11.54
C VAL A 394 -15.39 -20.40 11.21
N ASP A 395 -14.99 -19.20 11.63
CA ASP A 395 -13.62 -18.67 11.41
C ASP A 395 -12.53 -19.54 12.06
N LEU A 396 -12.82 -20.11 13.24
CA LEU A 396 -11.91 -21.04 13.91
C LEU A 396 -11.82 -22.39 13.18
N ILE A 397 -12.94 -22.92 12.66
CA ILE A 397 -12.95 -24.15 11.86
C ILE A 397 -12.18 -23.94 10.54
N LEU A 398 -12.33 -22.77 9.91
CA LEU A 398 -11.55 -22.38 8.71
C LEU A 398 -10.09 -22.08 9.02
N ARG A 399 -9.75 -22.06 10.31
CA ARG A 399 -8.46 -21.68 10.82
C ARG A 399 -8.00 -20.31 10.30
N PHE A 400 -8.93 -19.31 10.32
CA PHE A 400 -8.57 -17.90 10.16
C PHE A 400 -7.98 -17.34 11.46
N HIS A 401 -8.26 -18.02 12.58
CA HIS A 401 -7.71 -17.79 13.90
C HIS A 401 -7.41 -19.12 14.58
N ASP A 402 -6.45 -19.16 15.48
CA ASP A 402 -6.25 -20.26 16.41
C ASP A 402 -6.93 -19.94 17.77
N PRO A 403 -7.50 -20.91 18.49
CA PRO A 403 -8.12 -20.69 19.78
C PRO A 403 -7.10 -20.23 20.84
N VAL A 404 -7.52 -19.36 21.77
CA VAL A 404 -6.68 -18.89 22.89
C VAL A 404 -6.42 -20.04 23.88
N ARG A 405 -7.44 -20.86 24.11
CA ARG A 405 -7.37 -22.10 24.90
C ARG A 405 -8.20 -23.17 24.24
N GLY A 406 -7.91 -24.43 24.61
CA GLY A 406 -8.55 -25.58 24.00
C GLY A 406 -7.94 -25.94 22.64
N ARG A 407 -8.63 -26.76 21.89
CA ARG A 407 -8.17 -27.24 20.58
C ARG A 407 -9.36 -27.70 19.71
N ILE A 408 -9.11 -27.76 18.42
CA ILE A 408 -10.00 -28.35 17.42
C ILE A 408 -9.29 -29.58 16.87
N LEU A 409 -9.90 -30.73 17.01
CA LEU A 409 -9.37 -31.98 16.49
C LEU A 409 -10.15 -32.37 15.23
N VAL A 410 -9.45 -32.86 14.23
CA VAL A 410 -10.00 -33.42 12.99
C VAL A 410 -9.53 -34.85 12.91
N ASP A 411 -10.45 -35.82 13.03
CA ASP A 411 -10.13 -37.26 13.12
C ASP A 411 -9.04 -37.55 14.19
N GLY A 412 -9.13 -36.87 15.34
CA GLY A 412 -8.19 -36.98 16.46
C GLY A 412 -6.88 -36.20 16.32
N VAL A 413 -6.60 -35.56 15.16
CA VAL A 413 -5.41 -34.76 14.91
C VAL A 413 -5.73 -33.28 15.20
N ASP A 414 -4.83 -32.55 15.89
CA ASP A 414 -5.02 -31.12 16.11
C ASP A 414 -4.99 -30.36 14.78
N LEU A 415 -5.96 -29.50 14.56
CA LEU A 415 -6.08 -28.70 13.33
C LEU A 415 -4.80 -27.88 13.05
N ARG A 416 -4.02 -27.54 14.06
CA ARG A 416 -2.74 -26.82 13.94
C ARG A 416 -1.63 -27.64 13.30
N GLU A 417 -1.73 -28.99 13.35
CA GLU A 417 -0.77 -29.90 12.77
C GLU A 417 -1.07 -30.22 11.29
N LEU A 418 -2.30 -29.90 10.81
CA LEU A 418 -2.69 -30.12 9.44
C LEU A 418 -2.09 -29.08 8.48
N ASP A 419 -1.75 -29.51 7.27
CA ASP A 419 -1.41 -28.61 6.17
C ASP A 419 -2.62 -27.74 5.82
N LEU A 420 -2.44 -26.42 5.95
CA LEU A 420 -3.51 -25.44 5.85
C LEU A 420 -4.13 -25.37 4.44
N ASP A 421 -3.31 -25.57 3.41
CA ASP A 421 -3.78 -25.55 2.03
C ASP A 421 -4.68 -26.74 1.71
N SER A 422 -4.28 -27.95 2.11
CA SER A 422 -5.09 -29.16 1.93
C SER A 422 -6.38 -29.11 2.76
N TRP A 423 -6.31 -28.57 3.99
CA TRP A 423 -7.48 -28.34 4.83
C TRP A 423 -8.47 -27.41 4.16
N ARG A 424 -8.06 -26.19 3.81
CA ARG A 424 -8.93 -25.20 3.19
C ARG A 424 -9.43 -25.58 1.80
N ARG A 425 -8.66 -26.36 1.04
CA ARG A 425 -9.12 -26.91 -0.25
C ARG A 425 -10.28 -27.88 -0.10
N SER A 426 -10.37 -28.57 1.02
CA SER A 426 -11.45 -29.53 1.28
C SER A 426 -12.76 -28.88 1.76
N ILE A 427 -12.73 -27.58 2.08
CA ILE A 427 -13.86 -26.84 2.63
C ILE A 427 -14.39 -25.85 1.58
N SER A 428 -15.71 -25.71 1.51
CA SER A 428 -16.36 -24.59 0.83
C SER A 428 -17.25 -23.85 1.82
N VAL A 429 -17.35 -22.53 1.62
CA VAL A 429 -18.16 -21.66 2.46
C VAL A 429 -19.05 -20.79 1.60
N VAL A 430 -20.32 -20.69 1.99
CA VAL A 430 -21.25 -19.68 1.50
C VAL A 430 -21.51 -18.72 2.65
N ASN A 431 -20.89 -17.55 2.61
CA ASN A 431 -20.99 -16.54 3.65
C ASN A 431 -22.33 -15.77 3.58
N GLN A 432 -22.75 -15.20 4.70
CA GLN A 432 -23.90 -14.30 4.78
C GLN A 432 -23.72 -13.08 3.84
N ASP A 433 -22.55 -12.41 3.91
CA ASP A 433 -22.18 -11.31 3.02
C ASP A 433 -21.45 -11.85 1.79
N ILE A 434 -22.18 -11.98 0.69
CA ILE A 434 -21.68 -12.55 -0.55
C ILE A 434 -20.83 -11.53 -1.30
N PHE A 435 -19.57 -11.87 -1.53
CA PHE A 435 -18.68 -11.11 -2.37
C PHE A 435 -18.59 -11.72 -3.78
N LEU A 436 -18.89 -10.89 -4.80
CA LEU A 436 -18.65 -11.21 -6.21
C LEU A 436 -17.64 -10.23 -6.78
N PHE A 437 -16.70 -10.76 -7.55
CA PHE A 437 -15.74 -9.95 -8.30
C PHE A 437 -16.47 -9.22 -9.45
N ASN A 438 -16.03 -8.03 -9.78
CA ASN A 438 -16.54 -7.29 -10.94
C ASN A 438 -16.05 -7.94 -12.25
N ASP A 439 -16.65 -9.08 -12.56
CA ASP A 439 -16.31 -9.94 -13.69
C ASP A 439 -17.58 -10.65 -14.19
N SER A 440 -17.46 -11.53 -15.15
CA SER A 440 -18.56 -12.34 -15.65
C SER A 440 -19.12 -13.29 -14.58
N ILE A 441 -20.37 -13.73 -14.74
CA ILE A 441 -20.98 -14.76 -13.90
C ILE A 441 -20.17 -16.06 -14.00
N TYR A 442 -19.74 -16.40 -15.22
CA TYR A 442 -18.89 -17.58 -15.46
C TYR A 442 -17.62 -17.54 -14.60
N ASN A 443 -16.85 -16.44 -14.67
CA ASN A 443 -15.62 -16.30 -13.92
C ASN A 443 -15.87 -16.29 -12.41
N ASN A 444 -16.96 -15.69 -11.95
CA ASN A 444 -17.35 -15.71 -10.55
C ASN A 444 -17.64 -17.12 -10.03
N ILE A 445 -18.22 -18.01 -10.82
CA ILE A 445 -18.41 -19.42 -10.45
C ILE A 445 -17.09 -20.18 -10.54
N ALA A 446 -16.31 -19.98 -11.61
CA ALA A 446 -15.05 -20.68 -11.88
C ALA A 446 -13.97 -20.46 -10.81
N VAL A 447 -14.04 -19.37 -10.04
CA VAL A 447 -13.17 -19.17 -8.85
C VAL A 447 -13.24 -20.36 -7.87
N GLY A 448 -14.37 -21.07 -7.78
CA GLY A 448 -14.52 -22.25 -6.93
C GLY A 448 -13.62 -23.42 -7.32
N GLY A 449 -13.27 -23.54 -8.62
CA GLY A 449 -12.42 -24.59 -9.16
C GLY A 449 -11.63 -24.06 -10.37
N PRO A 450 -10.42 -23.49 -10.16
CA PRO A 450 -9.65 -22.86 -11.25
C PRO A 450 -9.31 -23.81 -12.42
N GLU A 451 -9.31 -25.11 -12.18
CA GLU A 451 -9.06 -26.16 -13.19
C GLU A 451 -10.36 -26.75 -13.76
N ALA A 452 -11.53 -26.28 -13.31
CA ALA A 452 -12.83 -26.80 -13.74
C ALA A 452 -13.09 -26.48 -15.21
N THR A 453 -13.68 -27.43 -15.91
CA THR A 453 -14.09 -27.24 -17.31
C THR A 453 -15.35 -26.37 -17.38
N ARG A 454 -15.65 -25.85 -18.57
CA ARG A 454 -16.91 -25.12 -18.80
C ARG A 454 -18.14 -25.97 -18.45
N LYS A 455 -18.08 -27.26 -18.70
CA LYS A 455 -19.15 -28.21 -18.37
C LYS A 455 -19.38 -28.27 -16.87
N ASP A 456 -18.31 -28.35 -16.08
CA ASP A 456 -18.40 -28.41 -14.62
C ASP A 456 -19.01 -27.15 -14.03
N VAL A 457 -18.65 -25.97 -14.58
CA VAL A 457 -19.22 -24.69 -14.18
C VAL A 457 -20.73 -24.62 -14.47
N LEU A 458 -21.16 -25.10 -15.64
CA LEU A 458 -22.58 -25.16 -16.01
C LEU A 458 -23.35 -26.13 -15.12
N GLU A 459 -22.81 -27.30 -14.83
CA GLU A 459 -23.40 -28.30 -13.93
C GLU A 459 -23.52 -27.77 -12.51
N ALA A 460 -22.49 -27.11 -11.99
CA ALA A 460 -22.54 -26.46 -10.69
C ALA A 460 -23.62 -25.36 -10.62
N ALA A 461 -23.78 -24.58 -11.69
CA ALA A 461 -24.82 -23.57 -11.79
C ALA A 461 -26.24 -24.17 -11.84
N GLN A 462 -26.41 -25.30 -12.53
CA GLN A 462 -27.67 -26.04 -12.53
C GLN A 462 -28.01 -26.58 -11.15
N ASN A 463 -27.06 -27.21 -10.48
CA ASN A 463 -27.21 -27.74 -9.13
C ASN A 463 -27.53 -26.65 -8.07
N ALA A 464 -27.03 -25.43 -8.28
CA ALA A 464 -27.36 -24.26 -7.46
C ALA A 464 -28.63 -23.53 -7.93
N TYR A 465 -29.38 -24.06 -8.89
CA TYR A 465 -30.55 -23.43 -9.49
C TYR A 465 -30.29 -22.00 -10.02
N ALA A 466 -29.04 -21.76 -10.44
CA ALA A 466 -28.62 -20.47 -10.99
C ALA A 466 -28.81 -20.42 -12.52
N ASP A 467 -28.68 -21.52 -13.23
CA ASP A 467 -28.69 -21.60 -14.70
C ASP A 467 -29.93 -20.95 -15.31
N GLY A 468 -31.12 -21.22 -14.74
CA GLY A 468 -32.38 -20.71 -15.28
C GLY A 468 -32.49 -19.19 -15.29
N PHE A 469 -31.93 -18.45 -14.30
CA PHE A 469 -31.91 -17.00 -14.37
C PHE A 469 -30.74 -16.48 -15.22
N ILE A 470 -29.60 -17.16 -15.20
CA ILE A 470 -28.43 -16.78 -16.00
C ILE A 470 -28.77 -16.79 -17.49
N GLN A 471 -29.42 -17.82 -17.98
CA GLN A 471 -29.84 -17.91 -19.38
C GLN A 471 -30.84 -16.83 -19.82
N ARG A 472 -31.59 -16.25 -18.89
CA ARG A 472 -32.52 -15.13 -19.16
C ARG A 472 -31.83 -13.77 -19.24
N LEU A 473 -30.58 -13.66 -18.82
CA LEU A 473 -29.79 -12.42 -18.96
C LEU A 473 -29.34 -12.23 -20.41
N PRO A 474 -29.23 -10.98 -20.90
CA PRO A 474 -28.86 -10.70 -22.28
C PRO A 474 -27.56 -11.35 -22.74
N SER A 475 -26.55 -11.42 -21.88
CA SER A 475 -25.24 -12.02 -22.15
C SER A 475 -25.04 -13.38 -21.45
N GLY A 476 -26.09 -13.98 -20.89
CA GLY A 476 -25.99 -15.27 -20.18
C GLY A 476 -24.86 -15.31 -19.15
N TYR A 477 -24.03 -16.33 -19.23
CA TYR A 477 -22.87 -16.51 -18.35
C TYR A 477 -21.77 -15.43 -18.49
N ASP A 478 -21.71 -14.73 -19.62
CA ASP A 478 -20.76 -13.65 -19.87
C ASP A 478 -21.23 -12.29 -19.33
N THR A 479 -22.37 -12.24 -18.64
CA THR A 479 -22.89 -11.05 -17.99
C THR A 479 -21.96 -10.58 -16.90
N ILE A 480 -21.50 -9.32 -16.96
CA ILE A 480 -20.68 -8.67 -15.92
C ILE A 480 -21.59 -8.28 -14.75
N VAL A 481 -21.24 -8.77 -13.56
CA VAL A 481 -22.08 -8.62 -12.36
C VAL A 481 -22.02 -7.22 -11.72
N GLY A 482 -21.02 -6.39 -12.13
CA GLY A 482 -20.76 -5.08 -11.51
C GLY A 482 -20.06 -5.19 -10.15
N ASP A 483 -19.80 -4.05 -9.53
CA ASP A 483 -19.11 -4.01 -8.23
C ASP A 483 -19.90 -4.76 -7.16
N ARG A 484 -19.26 -5.77 -6.55
CA ARG A 484 -19.89 -6.66 -5.54
C ARG A 484 -21.21 -7.29 -6.01
N GLY A 485 -21.42 -7.46 -7.31
CA GLY A 485 -22.63 -8.02 -7.85
C GLY A 485 -23.86 -7.09 -7.80
N TRP A 486 -23.65 -5.77 -7.86
CA TRP A 486 -24.71 -4.76 -7.77
C TRP A 486 -25.83 -4.94 -8.80
N ASN A 487 -25.54 -5.48 -9.98
CA ASN A 487 -26.50 -5.71 -11.05
C ASN A 487 -27.42 -6.93 -10.79
N LEU A 488 -27.21 -7.64 -9.70
CA LEU A 488 -27.94 -8.87 -9.36
C LEU A 488 -28.80 -8.71 -8.09
N SER A 489 -29.91 -9.42 -8.02
CA SER A 489 -30.68 -9.52 -6.79
C SER A 489 -29.92 -10.31 -5.70
N GLY A 490 -30.31 -10.15 -4.43
CA GLY A 490 -29.73 -10.91 -3.31
C GLY A 490 -29.74 -12.42 -3.56
N GLY A 491 -30.88 -12.96 -3.97
CA GLY A 491 -31.04 -14.39 -4.26
C GLY A 491 -30.22 -14.86 -5.48
N GLN A 492 -30.02 -14.01 -6.50
CA GLN A 492 -29.14 -14.33 -7.64
C GLN A 492 -27.68 -14.42 -7.19
N ARG A 493 -27.21 -13.44 -6.37
CA ARG A 493 -25.85 -13.51 -5.79
C ARG A 493 -25.66 -14.76 -4.96
N GLN A 494 -26.67 -15.13 -4.16
CA GLN A 494 -26.62 -16.30 -3.28
C GLN A 494 -26.48 -17.60 -4.07
N ARG A 495 -27.25 -17.77 -5.17
CA ARG A 495 -27.14 -18.92 -6.07
C ARG A 495 -25.78 -19.01 -6.78
N ILE A 496 -25.20 -17.88 -7.17
CA ILE A 496 -23.84 -17.84 -7.76
C ILE A 496 -22.80 -18.27 -6.70
N ALA A 497 -22.91 -17.78 -5.47
CA ALA A 497 -22.01 -18.18 -4.38
C ALA A 497 -22.14 -19.67 -4.04
N LEU A 498 -23.36 -20.21 -4.08
CA LEU A 498 -23.61 -21.64 -3.89
C LEU A 498 -23.04 -22.45 -5.05
N ALA A 499 -23.21 -22.03 -6.31
CA ALA A 499 -22.61 -22.67 -7.48
C ALA A 499 -21.07 -22.71 -7.35
N ARG A 500 -20.46 -21.61 -6.90
CA ARG A 500 -19.02 -21.54 -6.59
C ARG A 500 -18.60 -22.58 -5.55
N ALA A 501 -19.39 -22.73 -4.49
CA ALA A 501 -19.12 -23.68 -3.42
C ALA A 501 -19.28 -25.14 -3.86
N ILE A 502 -20.30 -25.44 -4.65
CA ILE A 502 -20.58 -26.77 -5.22
C ILE A 502 -19.50 -27.19 -6.23
N LEU A 503 -19.07 -26.27 -7.09
CA LEU A 503 -18.05 -26.55 -8.11
C LEU A 503 -16.76 -27.13 -7.51
N ARG A 504 -16.43 -26.74 -6.29
CA ARG A 504 -15.25 -27.23 -5.57
C ARG A 504 -15.36 -28.67 -5.11
N GLN A 505 -16.54 -29.27 -5.10
CA GLN A 505 -16.82 -30.62 -4.58
C GLN A 505 -16.26 -30.85 -3.17
N PRO A 506 -16.63 -30.01 -2.19
CA PRO A 506 -16.01 -30.00 -0.88
C PRO A 506 -16.33 -31.25 -0.07
N LYS A 507 -15.42 -31.60 0.84
CA LYS A 507 -15.67 -32.62 1.88
C LYS A 507 -16.49 -32.04 3.04
N ILE A 508 -16.36 -30.75 3.27
CA ILE A 508 -17.07 -29.99 4.30
C ILE A 508 -17.67 -28.75 3.63
N LEU A 509 -18.98 -28.58 3.73
CA LEU A 509 -19.68 -27.41 3.22
C LEU A 509 -20.25 -26.61 4.41
N ILE A 510 -19.83 -25.36 4.52
CA ILE A 510 -20.30 -24.43 5.55
C ILE A 510 -21.28 -23.46 4.90
N LEU A 511 -22.47 -23.34 5.46
CA LEU A 511 -23.54 -22.48 4.99
C LEU A 511 -23.89 -21.46 6.10
N ASP A 512 -23.43 -20.21 5.95
CA ASP A 512 -23.76 -19.14 6.89
C ASP A 512 -24.91 -18.30 6.33
N GLU A 513 -26.14 -18.53 6.83
CA GLU A 513 -27.38 -17.90 6.36
C GLU A 513 -27.59 -17.97 4.83
N ALA A 514 -27.11 -19.03 4.21
CA ALA A 514 -27.01 -19.18 2.76
C ALA A 514 -28.35 -19.19 1.99
N THR A 515 -29.50 -19.15 2.66
CA THR A 515 -30.83 -19.14 2.02
C THR A 515 -31.67 -17.91 2.41
N SER A 516 -31.15 -16.98 3.17
CA SER A 516 -31.89 -15.84 3.75
C SER A 516 -32.54 -14.90 2.73
N SER A 517 -31.93 -14.75 1.52
CA SER A 517 -32.40 -13.85 0.46
C SER A 517 -33.14 -14.55 -0.67
N LEU A 518 -33.49 -15.83 -0.53
CA LEU A 518 -34.15 -16.63 -1.55
C LEU A 518 -35.68 -16.57 -1.40
N ASP A 519 -36.38 -16.71 -2.52
CA ASP A 519 -37.81 -16.99 -2.52
C ASP A 519 -38.06 -18.44 -2.05
N SER A 520 -39.25 -18.69 -1.50
CA SER A 520 -39.60 -19.97 -0.85
C SER A 520 -39.48 -21.18 -1.78
N GLU A 521 -39.73 -21.02 -3.08
CA GLU A 521 -39.63 -22.12 -4.04
C GLU A 521 -38.15 -22.47 -4.31
N THR A 522 -37.36 -21.48 -4.61
CA THR A 522 -35.89 -21.67 -4.82
C THR A 522 -35.21 -22.19 -3.55
N GLU A 523 -35.61 -21.68 -2.38
CA GLU A 523 -35.11 -22.17 -1.10
C GLU A 523 -35.37 -23.66 -0.90
N ARG A 524 -36.62 -24.12 -1.14
CA ARG A 524 -36.97 -25.53 -1.02
C ARG A 524 -36.15 -26.43 -1.92
N LEU A 525 -35.91 -26.00 -3.16
CA LEU A 525 -35.10 -26.76 -4.13
C LEU A 525 -33.62 -26.83 -3.70
N ILE A 526 -33.08 -25.76 -3.17
CA ILE A 526 -31.71 -25.73 -2.64
C ILE A 526 -31.57 -26.60 -1.40
N GLN A 527 -32.57 -26.55 -0.48
CA GLN A 527 -32.60 -27.44 0.69
C GLN A 527 -32.65 -28.90 0.29
N GLN A 528 -33.45 -29.24 -0.72
CA GLN A 528 -33.49 -30.60 -1.26
C GLN A 528 -32.12 -31.04 -1.78
N TYR A 529 -31.45 -30.19 -2.57
CA TYR A 529 -30.08 -30.48 -3.08
C TYR A 529 -29.06 -30.63 -1.95
N ILE A 530 -29.12 -29.76 -0.93
CA ILE A 530 -28.27 -29.85 0.27
C ILE A 530 -28.53 -31.18 1.00
N SER A 531 -29.79 -31.59 1.12
CA SER A 531 -30.14 -32.86 1.74
C SER A 531 -29.62 -34.08 0.95
N GLU A 532 -29.57 -34.00 -0.38
CA GLU A 532 -28.99 -35.05 -1.24
C GLU A 532 -27.46 -35.17 -1.12
N MET A 533 -26.79 -34.14 -0.62
CA MET A 533 -25.34 -34.16 -0.33
C MET A 533 -25.02 -34.93 0.97
N ARG A 534 -25.98 -35.18 1.86
CA ARG A 534 -25.76 -35.90 3.11
C ARG A 534 -25.13 -37.28 2.86
N GLY A 535 -24.34 -37.74 3.80
CA GLY A 535 -23.59 -38.98 3.74
C GLY A 535 -22.32 -38.90 2.85
N ARG A 536 -22.23 -37.92 1.92
CA ARG A 536 -21.06 -37.69 1.07
C ARG A 536 -20.27 -36.46 1.50
N THR A 537 -20.96 -35.42 1.93
CA THR A 537 -20.38 -34.14 2.37
C THR A 537 -20.85 -33.86 3.80
N THR A 538 -19.95 -33.43 4.65
CA THR A 538 -20.27 -32.96 6.00
C THR A 538 -20.79 -31.54 5.90
N LEU A 539 -21.96 -31.28 6.51
CA LEU A 539 -22.64 -30.00 6.42
C LEU A 539 -22.64 -29.28 7.77
N LEU A 540 -22.14 -28.04 7.77
CA LEU A 540 -22.24 -27.15 8.92
C LEU A 540 -23.10 -25.96 8.53
N VAL A 541 -24.23 -25.77 9.18
CA VAL A 541 -25.20 -24.74 8.82
C VAL A 541 -25.41 -23.79 9.99
N VAL A 542 -25.07 -22.52 9.80
CA VAL A 542 -25.49 -21.45 10.72
C VAL A 542 -26.91 -21.05 10.32
N ALA A 543 -27.88 -21.48 11.09
CA ALA A 543 -29.28 -21.41 10.71
C ALA A 543 -30.06 -20.37 11.55
N HIS A 544 -30.88 -19.59 10.84
CA HIS A 544 -31.88 -18.70 11.42
C HIS A 544 -33.30 -19.11 11.04
N ARG A 545 -33.47 -20.09 10.15
CA ARG A 545 -34.79 -20.57 9.70
C ARG A 545 -35.10 -21.95 10.27
N VAL A 546 -36.32 -22.09 10.76
CA VAL A 546 -36.83 -23.33 11.37
C VAL A 546 -36.71 -24.53 10.46
N SER A 547 -37.06 -24.36 9.16
CA SER A 547 -36.99 -25.43 8.16
C SER A 547 -35.58 -26.04 8.03
N THR A 548 -34.55 -25.21 8.05
CA THR A 548 -33.15 -25.66 7.93
C THR A 548 -32.68 -26.36 9.21
N ILE A 549 -33.14 -25.90 10.38
CA ILE A 549 -32.78 -26.48 11.68
C ILE A 549 -33.44 -27.83 11.88
N GLN A 550 -34.71 -27.97 11.44
CA GLN A 550 -35.49 -29.20 11.59
C GLN A 550 -34.90 -30.40 10.84
N ASP A 551 -34.23 -30.12 9.73
CA ASP A 551 -33.58 -31.15 8.92
C ASP A 551 -32.18 -31.56 9.41
N ALA A 552 -31.61 -30.92 10.44
CA ALA A 552 -30.27 -31.21 10.95
C ALA A 552 -30.24 -32.53 11.75
N ASP A 553 -29.14 -33.29 11.58
CA ASP A 553 -28.86 -34.51 12.35
C ASP A 553 -28.44 -34.17 13.80
N SER A 554 -27.82 -33.01 13.99
CA SER A 554 -27.41 -32.46 15.29
C SER A 554 -27.61 -30.95 15.31
N ILE A 555 -28.10 -30.42 16.39
CA ILE A 555 -28.29 -28.99 16.64
C ILE A 555 -27.45 -28.58 17.84
N VAL A 556 -26.63 -27.53 17.65
CA VAL A 556 -25.79 -26.94 18.67
C VAL A 556 -26.32 -25.54 19.00
N VAL A 557 -26.71 -25.32 20.22
CA VAL A 557 -27.29 -24.05 20.70
C VAL A 557 -26.19 -23.23 21.38
N LEU A 558 -25.87 -22.08 20.79
CA LEU A 558 -24.85 -21.16 21.27
C LEU A 558 -25.51 -19.92 21.90
N GLU A 559 -25.22 -19.65 23.16
CA GLU A 559 -25.68 -18.46 23.89
C GLU A 559 -24.54 -17.82 24.69
N GLY A 560 -24.34 -16.52 24.52
CA GLY A 560 -23.30 -15.77 25.26
C GLY A 560 -21.85 -16.30 25.13
N GLY A 561 -21.57 -17.04 24.05
CA GLY A 561 -20.28 -17.66 23.80
C GLY A 561 -20.12 -19.08 24.35
N THR A 562 -21.13 -19.65 24.98
CA THR A 562 -21.15 -21.03 25.54
C THR A 562 -22.09 -21.93 24.76
N ILE A 563 -21.74 -23.22 24.68
CA ILE A 563 -22.67 -24.23 24.16
C ILE A 563 -23.60 -24.61 25.31
N GLU A 564 -24.87 -24.24 25.19
CA GLU A 564 -25.88 -24.50 26.23
C GLU A 564 -26.58 -25.83 26.02
N GLU A 565 -26.86 -26.20 24.77
CA GLU A 565 -27.58 -27.43 24.44
C GLU A 565 -27.00 -28.05 23.15
N GLU A 566 -26.99 -29.38 23.10
CA GLU A 566 -26.66 -30.18 21.92
C GLU A 566 -27.61 -31.38 21.85
N GLY A 567 -28.19 -31.63 20.67
CA GLY A 567 -29.10 -32.76 20.48
C GLY A 567 -29.77 -32.76 19.11
N ASP A 568 -30.70 -33.67 18.90
CA ASP A 568 -31.58 -33.66 17.73
C ASP A 568 -32.79 -32.73 17.95
N TRP A 569 -33.55 -32.48 16.87
CA TRP A 569 -34.69 -31.58 16.87
C TRP A 569 -35.75 -31.98 17.93
N ASP A 570 -36.09 -33.27 18.00
CA ASP A 570 -37.18 -33.75 18.87
C ASP A 570 -36.78 -33.69 20.35
N SER A 571 -35.56 -34.07 20.69
CA SER A 571 -35.03 -34.01 22.05
C SER A 571 -34.95 -32.58 22.59
N LEU A 572 -34.50 -31.63 21.78
CA LEU A 572 -34.38 -30.24 22.18
C LEU A 572 -35.74 -29.50 22.29
N LEU A 573 -36.73 -29.88 21.48
CA LEU A 573 -38.08 -29.34 21.61
C LEU A 573 -38.82 -29.84 22.83
N GLN A 574 -38.60 -31.10 23.23
CA GLN A 574 -39.22 -31.68 24.45
C GLN A 574 -38.59 -31.12 25.72
N GLY A 575 -37.33 -30.60 25.63
CA GLY A 575 -36.68 -29.89 26.71
C GLY A 575 -37.33 -28.53 26.98
N ALA A 576 -37.27 -28.06 28.25
CA ALA A 576 -37.68 -26.69 28.60
C ALA A 576 -36.51 -25.70 28.48
N GLY A 577 -35.59 -25.94 27.55
CA GLY A 577 -34.32 -25.25 27.42
C GLY A 577 -34.35 -24.00 26.52
N VAL A 578 -33.18 -23.49 26.22
CA VAL A 578 -32.97 -22.29 25.41
C VAL A 578 -33.50 -22.48 24.00
N PHE A 579 -33.31 -23.68 23.40
CA PHE A 579 -33.81 -24.01 22.07
C PHE A 579 -35.34 -23.96 21.96
N ALA A 580 -36.03 -24.59 22.89
CA ALA A 580 -37.51 -24.59 22.91
C ALA A 580 -38.06 -23.16 23.05
N ASN A 581 -37.41 -22.32 23.87
CA ASN A 581 -37.78 -20.90 24.00
C ASN A 581 -37.51 -20.11 22.72
N TYR A 582 -36.36 -20.33 22.07
CA TYR A 582 -36.02 -19.70 20.80
C TYR A 582 -37.04 -20.03 19.70
N GLN A 583 -37.48 -21.28 19.62
CA GLN A 583 -38.49 -21.74 18.68
C GLN A 583 -39.87 -21.16 18.94
N ARG A 584 -40.27 -21.05 20.21
CA ARG A 584 -41.57 -20.43 20.58
C ARG A 584 -41.62 -18.95 20.17
N LEU A 585 -40.53 -18.23 20.36
CA LEU A 585 -40.41 -16.82 19.95
C LEU A 585 -40.47 -16.63 18.43
N GLN A 586 -39.87 -17.55 17.67
CA GLN A 586 -39.89 -17.50 16.19
C GLN A 586 -41.25 -17.94 15.60
N SER A 587 -41.94 -18.86 16.22
CA SER A 587 -43.27 -19.35 15.75
C SER A 587 -44.45 -18.43 16.07
N GLY A 588 -44.19 -17.27 16.70
CA GLY A 588 -45.24 -16.27 16.99
C GLY A 588 -46.24 -16.65 18.08
N ASN A 589 -46.04 -17.77 18.77
CA ASN A 589 -46.82 -18.13 19.93
C ASN A 589 -46.35 -17.30 21.14
N GLN A 590 -47.07 -16.22 21.43
CA GLN A 590 -46.89 -15.44 22.65
C GLN A 590 -46.92 -16.35 23.87
N VAL A 591 -45.92 -16.24 24.71
CA VAL A 591 -45.97 -16.78 26.10
C VAL A 591 -47.17 -16.17 26.78
N PRO A 592 -48.09 -16.94 27.37
CA PRO A 592 -49.04 -16.38 28.32
C PRO A 592 -48.21 -15.80 29.47
N ASP A 593 -48.33 -14.49 29.70
CA ASP A 593 -47.80 -13.82 30.89
C ASP A 593 -48.18 -14.65 32.12
N GLN A 594 -47.21 -15.34 32.73
CA GLN A 594 -47.35 -15.80 34.11
C GLN A 594 -47.15 -14.57 34.99
N ALA A 595 -48.23 -13.79 35.11
CA ALA A 595 -48.43 -12.93 36.24
C ALA A 595 -48.51 -13.77 37.50
N ASN A 596 -47.46 -13.71 38.34
CA ASN A 596 -47.56 -13.46 39.78
C ASN A 596 -46.18 -13.30 40.39
#